data_3d3368c4ae7123248b8cb89b984e9fab
#
_entry.id   3d3368c4ae7123248b8cb89b984e9fab
#
_cell.length_a   1.000
_cell.length_b   1.000
_cell.length_c   1.000
_cell.angle_alpha   90.00
_cell.angle_beta   90.00
_cell.angle_gamma   90.00
#
_symmetry.space_group_name_H-M   'P 1'
#
loop_
_entity.id
_entity.type
_entity.pdbx_description
1 polymer ?
#
loop_
_entity_poly.entity_id
_entity_poly.type
_entity_poly.pdbx_seq_one_letter_code
_entity_poly.pdbx_strand_id
1 'polypeptide(L)'
;MLKDGGLIELHHASGDYYGGTCVNDEIMSFLKRLLGAPALRNLKDNHPGDYLELMKDIERKKCNFKKDTTNVVLKIPASLMEAYENEFGCQMEKVVENTVFAADVSVNRDKLIISRILFKSFFQSTLENIVKLIKKILDSPEMSDVNTILAVGGYVESPLLSETLKAAFSQKQIIIPTDPSLCILKGAIVYGFEPETITSRVCRYTYGIAKQGIWKEGDPESKKLPDRTRRGLHWCDGVFDKHVEVGQVVKTGEFQETRTYFTIEGQEKALLDFYASKEKNPRFVDNPSCSCVGSFVLDLSGKKFRENISVRIGFGGTELKVEAIEENTGRVFKTFCNFLP
;
A
#
# COMPACT_ATOMS: atom_id res chain seq x y z
N MET A 1 -8.12 -22.96 0.86
CA MET A 1 -7.36 -23.85 -0.05
C MET A 1 -8.32 -24.72 -0.82
N LEU A 2 -8.10 -24.90 -2.11
CA LEU A 2 -8.82 -25.87 -2.93
C LEU A 2 -8.28 -27.29 -2.68
N LYS A 3 -9.04 -28.31 -3.10
CA LYS A 3 -8.64 -29.73 -2.92
C LYS A 3 -7.34 -30.12 -3.69
N ASP A 4 -7.00 -29.36 -4.71
CA ASP A 4 -5.79 -29.49 -5.53
C ASP A 4 -4.59 -28.68 -5.02
N GLY A 5 -4.71 -28.03 -3.85
CA GLY A 5 -3.67 -27.20 -3.25
C GLY A 5 -3.67 -25.74 -3.71
N GLY A 6 -4.55 -25.36 -4.63
CA GLY A 6 -4.70 -23.96 -5.10
C GLY A 6 -5.22 -23.02 -4.00
N LEU A 7 -4.85 -21.76 -4.10
CA LEU A 7 -5.30 -20.69 -3.20
C LEU A 7 -6.30 -19.78 -3.91
N ILE A 8 -7.38 -19.46 -3.23
CA ILE A 8 -8.34 -18.44 -3.66
C ILE A 8 -8.31 -17.27 -2.67
N GLU A 9 -8.32 -16.06 -3.19
CA GLU A 9 -8.45 -14.85 -2.37
C GLU A 9 -9.93 -14.60 -2.06
N LEU A 10 -10.27 -14.47 -0.78
CA LEU A 10 -11.64 -14.18 -0.32
C LEU A 10 -11.90 -12.71 -0.12
N HIS A 11 -10.84 -11.94 0.16
CA HIS A 11 -10.90 -10.51 0.39
C HIS A 11 -9.69 -9.86 -0.29
N HIS A 12 -9.87 -8.72 -0.93
CA HIS A 12 -8.77 -8.01 -1.58
C HIS A 12 -7.69 -7.62 -0.56
N ALA A 13 -6.43 -7.60 -1.01
CA ALA A 13 -5.32 -7.15 -0.19
C ALA A 13 -5.60 -5.73 0.33
N SER A 14 -5.62 -5.58 1.65
CA SER A 14 -5.83 -4.31 2.33
C SER A 14 -4.76 -4.09 3.38
N GLY A 15 -4.44 -2.84 3.66
CA GLY A 15 -3.39 -2.47 4.60
C GLY A 15 -3.19 -0.98 4.64
N ASP A 16 -2.35 -0.56 5.56
CA ASP A 16 -1.92 0.80 5.72
C ASP A 16 -0.51 0.80 6.35
N TYR A 17 0.02 1.99 6.63
CA TYR A 17 1.33 2.19 7.22
C TYR A 17 1.30 1.90 8.74
N TYR A 18 1.28 0.61 9.12
CA TYR A 18 1.25 0.15 10.53
C TYR A 18 2.38 -0.83 10.86
N GLY A 19 3.47 -0.80 10.12
CA GLY A 19 4.62 -1.67 10.34
C GLY A 19 5.53 -1.26 11.49
N GLY A 20 6.57 -2.04 11.76
CA GLY A 20 7.57 -1.73 12.79
C GLY A 20 8.32 -0.41 12.59
N THR A 21 8.33 0.13 11.37
CA THR A 21 8.90 1.45 11.05
C THR A 21 8.14 2.57 11.74
N CYS A 22 6.80 2.47 11.90
CA CYS A 22 6.03 3.47 12.64
C CYS A 22 6.44 3.58 14.10
N VAL A 23 6.85 2.46 14.71
CA VAL A 23 7.39 2.50 16.08
C VAL A 23 8.72 3.25 16.11
N ASN A 24 9.56 3.08 15.09
CA ASN A 24 10.80 3.86 14.98
C ASN A 24 10.52 5.36 14.82
N ASP A 25 9.49 5.71 14.03
CA ASP A 25 9.07 7.10 13.83
C ASP A 25 8.54 7.72 15.13
N GLU A 26 7.80 6.97 15.94
CA GLU A 26 7.34 7.40 17.26
C GLU A 26 8.52 7.63 18.22
N ILE A 27 9.51 6.71 18.24
CA ILE A 27 10.73 6.87 19.04
C ILE A 27 11.51 8.10 18.57
N MET A 28 11.66 8.29 17.26
CA MET A 28 12.35 9.46 16.70
C MET A 28 11.60 10.76 16.99
N SER A 29 10.28 10.74 16.97
CA SER A 29 9.44 11.88 17.35
C SER A 29 9.56 12.21 18.83
N PHE A 30 9.65 11.19 19.67
CA PHE A 30 9.95 11.37 21.09
C PHE A 30 11.36 11.98 21.28
N LEU A 31 12.40 11.46 20.61
CA LEU A 31 13.76 12.01 20.69
C LEU A 31 13.82 13.47 20.21
N LYS A 32 13.07 13.84 19.16
CA LYS A 32 12.95 15.24 18.72
C LYS A 32 12.34 16.15 19.77
N ARG A 33 11.34 15.68 20.51
CA ARG A 33 10.72 16.43 21.59
C ARG A 33 11.61 16.56 22.81
N LEU A 34 12.41 15.51 23.10
CA LEU A 34 13.30 15.46 24.25
C LEU A 34 14.60 16.25 24.02
N LEU A 35 15.22 16.05 22.86
CA LEU A 35 16.58 16.53 22.54
C LEU A 35 16.59 17.73 21.57
N GLY A 36 15.41 18.11 21.05
CA GLY A 36 15.29 19.16 20.05
C GLY A 36 15.56 18.68 18.62
N ALA A 37 14.74 19.17 17.70
CA ALA A 37 14.86 18.84 16.28
C ALA A 37 16.17 19.32 15.63
N PRO A 38 16.76 20.49 16.00
CA PRO A 38 18.03 20.96 15.43
C PRO A 38 19.20 20.02 15.70
N ALA A 39 19.37 19.53 16.94
CA ALA A 39 20.46 18.61 17.29
C ALA A 39 20.38 17.28 16.51
N LEU A 40 19.17 16.72 16.38
CA LEU A 40 18.96 15.50 15.59
C LEU A 40 19.12 15.71 14.08
N ARG A 41 18.80 16.90 13.57
CA ARG A 41 19.08 17.26 12.18
C ARG A 41 20.58 17.37 11.94
N ASN A 42 21.29 18.05 12.84
CA ASN A 42 22.76 18.13 12.78
C ASN A 42 23.41 16.75 12.76
N LEU A 43 22.96 15.85 13.65
CA LEU A 43 23.44 14.45 13.67
C LEU A 43 23.23 13.77 12.31
N LYS A 44 22.04 13.90 11.72
CA LYS A 44 21.72 13.26 10.45
C LYS A 44 22.54 13.80 9.28
N ASP A 45 22.70 15.13 9.21
CA ASP A 45 23.29 15.81 8.07
C ASP A 45 24.83 15.81 8.12
N ASN A 46 25.41 15.97 9.32
CA ASN A 46 26.85 16.12 9.52
C ASN A 46 27.54 14.86 10.06
N HIS A 47 26.80 13.94 10.72
CA HIS A 47 27.32 12.71 11.31
C HIS A 47 26.48 11.49 10.93
N PRO A 48 26.33 11.18 9.62
CA PRO A 48 25.42 10.12 9.14
C PRO A 48 25.76 8.73 9.67
N GLY A 49 27.04 8.45 9.97
CA GLY A 49 27.47 7.20 10.60
C GLY A 49 26.87 7.01 11.99
N ASP A 50 26.97 8.04 12.84
CA ASP A 50 26.42 8.04 14.20
C ASP A 50 24.88 8.00 14.18
N TYR A 51 24.27 8.69 13.21
CA TYR A 51 22.82 8.62 12.99
C TYR A 51 22.37 7.19 12.66
N LEU A 52 23.08 6.49 11.77
CA LEU A 52 22.78 5.10 11.43
C LEU A 52 22.98 4.15 12.61
N GLU A 53 23.99 4.38 13.45
CA GLU A 53 24.20 3.60 14.67
C GLU A 53 23.05 3.79 15.68
N LEU A 54 22.59 5.02 15.87
CA LEU A 54 21.42 5.31 16.70
C LEU A 54 20.17 4.58 16.17
N MET A 55 19.92 4.62 14.85
CA MET A 55 18.79 3.93 14.24
C MET A 55 18.89 2.41 14.40
N LYS A 56 20.07 1.83 14.27
CA LYS A 56 20.29 0.39 14.51
C LYS A 56 20.09 0.02 15.98
N ASP A 57 20.49 0.89 16.93
CA ASP A 57 20.27 0.63 18.35
C ASP A 57 18.78 0.70 18.70
N ILE A 58 18.03 1.68 18.16
CA ILE A 58 16.57 1.76 18.27
C ILE A 58 15.92 0.48 17.75
N GLU A 59 16.27 0.03 16.55
CA GLU A 59 15.71 -1.18 15.96
C GLU A 59 15.98 -2.40 16.83
N ARG A 60 17.22 -2.57 17.31
CA ARG A 60 17.60 -3.67 18.20
C ARG A 60 16.83 -3.64 19.53
N LYS A 61 16.63 -2.45 20.12
CA LYS A 61 15.88 -2.33 21.38
C LYS A 61 14.39 -2.62 21.18
N LYS A 62 13.83 -2.16 20.06
CA LYS A 62 12.45 -2.44 19.66
C LYS A 62 12.21 -3.94 19.51
N CYS A 63 13.08 -4.66 18.77
CA CYS A 63 12.94 -6.10 18.55
C CYS A 63 13.14 -6.91 19.82
N ASN A 64 13.99 -6.45 20.74
CA ASN A 64 14.28 -7.14 21.99
C ASN A 64 13.37 -6.74 23.16
N PHE A 65 12.41 -5.85 22.96
CA PHE A 65 11.53 -5.38 24.02
C PHE A 65 10.53 -6.48 24.44
N LYS A 66 10.61 -6.90 25.70
CA LYS A 66 9.82 -8.02 26.26
C LYS A 66 9.02 -7.55 27.47
N LYS A 67 8.13 -8.46 27.95
CA LYS A 67 7.26 -8.22 29.11
C LYS A 67 8.04 -7.98 30.41
N ASP A 68 9.19 -8.58 30.57
CA ASP A 68 10.07 -8.49 31.75
C ASP A 68 11.11 -7.36 31.67
N THR A 69 11.17 -6.61 30.53
CA THR A 69 12.05 -5.45 30.38
C THR A 69 11.65 -4.37 31.38
N THR A 70 12.56 -3.95 32.24
CA THR A 70 12.30 -2.87 33.22
C THR A 70 12.52 -1.48 32.62
N ASN A 71 13.68 -1.29 32.00
CA ASN A 71 14.06 -0.05 31.32
C ASN A 71 14.72 -0.38 29.97
N VAL A 72 14.62 0.56 29.04
CA VAL A 72 15.30 0.51 27.76
C VAL A 72 16.42 1.53 27.76
N VAL A 73 17.64 1.11 27.45
CA VAL A 73 18.82 1.98 27.40
C VAL A 73 19.21 2.17 25.95
N LEU A 74 19.09 3.41 25.44
CA LEU A 74 19.60 3.82 24.14
C LEU A 74 20.98 4.47 24.33
N LYS A 75 21.91 4.13 23.46
CA LYS A 75 23.21 4.80 23.41
C LYS A 75 23.08 6.09 22.62
N ILE A 76 23.49 7.21 23.23
CA ILE A 76 23.52 8.51 22.58
C ILE A 76 24.91 8.72 21.99
N PRO A 77 25.04 8.97 20.67
CA PRO A 77 26.33 9.31 20.05
C PRO A 77 26.93 10.58 20.65
N ALA A 78 28.26 10.62 20.79
CA ALA A 78 28.96 11.79 21.30
C ALA A 78 28.70 13.04 20.45
N SER A 79 28.63 12.87 19.12
CA SER A 79 28.30 13.95 18.18
C SER A 79 26.89 14.54 18.42
N LEU A 80 25.92 13.74 18.90
CA LEU A 80 24.60 14.24 19.29
C LEU A 80 24.67 15.01 20.59
N MET A 81 25.45 14.58 21.56
CA MET A 81 25.64 15.29 22.82
C MET A 81 26.30 16.66 22.59
N GLU A 82 27.36 16.69 21.79
CA GLU A 82 28.05 17.93 21.40
C GLU A 82 27.14 18.87 20.62
N ALA A 83 26.36 18.35 19.65
CA ALA A 83 25.39 19.14 18.91
C ALA A 83 24.31 19.72 19.83
N TYR A 84 23.88 18.96 20.82
CA TYR A 84 22.92 19.42 21.82
C TYR A 84 23.48 20.54 22.70
N GLU A 85 24.68 20.35 23.27
CA GLU A 85 25.36 21.36 24.10
C GLU A 85 25.61 22.66 23.33
N ASN A 86 26.03 22.55 22.07
CA ASN A 86 26.25 23.70 21.19
C ASN A 86 24.95 24.48 20.89
N GLU A 87 23.82 23.78 20.73
CA GLU A 87 22.53 24.38 20.40
C GLU A 87 21.89 25.05 21.64
N PHE A 88 21.94 24.37 22.79
CA PHE A 88 21.20 24.77 23.99
C PHE A 88 22.05 25.36 25.12
N GLY A 89 23.37 25.31 25.03
CA GLY A 89 24.30 25.84 26.01
C GLY A 89 24.29 25.16 27.38
N CYS A 90 23.75 23.92 27.46
CA CYS A 90 23.61 23.18 28.70
C CYS A 90 23.73 21.67 28.48
N GLN A 91 24.09 20.95 29.56
CA GLN A 91 24.20 19.50 29.50
C GLN A 91 22.83 18.84 29.41
N MET A 92 22.74 17.77 28.62
CA MET A 92 21.51 17.04 28.33
C MET A 92 20.85 16.50 29.61
N GLU A 93 21.63 16.03 30.58
CA GLU A 93 21.14 15.50 31.84
C GLU A 93 20.27 16.52 32.57
N LYS A 94 20.74 17.76 32.70
CA LYS A 94 20.01 18.82 33.43
C LYS A 94 18.71 19.24 32.76
N VAL A 95 18.63 19.12 31.43
CA VAL A 95 17.43 19.49 30.70
C VAL A 95 16.37 18.39 30.81
N VAL A 96 16.76 17.14 30.68
CA VAL A 96 15.81 16.00 30.81
C VAL A 96 15.10 16.01 32.14
N GLU A 97 15.79 16.33 33.22
CA GLU A 97 15.22 16.48 34.57
C GLU A 97 14.11 17.56 34.67
N ASN A 98 14.13 18.56 33.78
CA ASN A 98 13.16 19.65 33.74
C ASN A 98 12.08 19.49 32.67
N THR A 99 12.03 18.33 31.97
CA THR A 99 10.99 18.04 30.97
C THR A 99 9.81 17.31 31.57
N VAL A 100 8.72 17.27 30.83
CA VAL A 100 7.54 16.46 31.16
C VAL A 100 7.85 14.95 31.19
N PHE A 101 9.01 14.54 30.72
CA PHE A 101 9.46 13.15 30.70
C PHE A 101 10.35 12.78 31.90
N ALA A 102 10.63 13.69 32.84
CA ALA A 102 11.55 13.47 33.95
C ALA A 102 11.24 12.25 34.81
N ALA A 103 9.96 11.86 34.90
CA ALA A 103 9.55 10.64 35.64
C ALA A 103 9.89 9.34 34.90
N ASP A 104 10.01 9.39 33.58
CA ASP A 104 10.14 8.22 32.71
C ASP A 104 11.48 8.13 32.00
N VAL A 105 12.29 9.17 32.08
CA VAL A 105 13.56 9.30 31.34
C VAL A 105 14.66 9.86 32.22
N SER A 106 15.83 9.27 32.12
CA SER A 106 17.04 9.83 32.72
C SER A 106 18.22 9.67 31.76
N VAL A 107 19.19 10.55 31.88
CA VAL A 107 20.44 10.49 31.13
C VAL A 107 21.56 10.20 32.09
N ASN A 108 22.42 9.25 31.74
CA ASN A 108 23.63 8.95 32.48
C ASN A 108 24.78 8.78 31.49
N ARG A 109 25.62 9.80 31.38
CA ARG A 109 26.66 9.91 30.36
C ARG A 109 26.09 9.76 28.95
N ASP A 110 26.54 8.73 28.22
CA ASP A 110 26.11 8.42 26.85
C ASP A 110 24.86 7.52 26.78
N LYS A 111 24.11 7.38 27.89
CA LYS A 111 22.98 6.45 28.00
C LYS A 111 21.70 7.21 28.32
N LEU A 112 20.74 7.13 27.39
CA LEU A 112 19.37 7.53 27.62
C LEU A 112 18.60 6.32 28.15
N ILE A 113 18.12 6.41 29.39
CA ILE A 113 17.36 5.35 30.06
C ILE A 113 15.91 5.72 30.00
N ILE A 114 15.09 4.89 29.37
CA ILE A 114 13.66 5.11 29.15
C ILE A 114 12.88 4.07 29.96
N SER A 115 11.87 4.51 30.71
CA SER A 115 11.02 3.59 31.45
C SER A 115 10.30 2.63 30.51
N ARG A 116 9.98 1.44 31.03
CA ARG A 116 9.17 0.45 30.29
C ARG A 116 7.83 1.03 29.85
N ILE A 117 7.20 1.80 30.71
CA ILE A 117 5.86 2.38 30.45
C ILE A 117 5.92 3.29 29.24
N LEU A 118 6.85 4.23 29.22
CA LEU A 118 7.04 5.16 28.10
C LEU A 118 7.47 4.41 26.83
N PHE A 119 8.41 3.46 26.91
CA PHE A 119 8.86 2.73 25.73
C PHE A 119 7.74 1.88 25.12
N LYS A 120 6.89 1.26 25.95
CA LYS A 120 5.71 0.52 25.49
C LYS A 120 4.70 1.42 24.77
N SER A 121 4.56 2.68 25.18
CA SER A 121 3.60 3.59 24.57
C SER A 121 3.91 3.88 23.08
N PHE A 122 5.16 3.78 22.64
CA PHE A 122 5.54 3.96 21.24
C PHE A 122 4.96 2.90 20.31
N PHE A 123 4.55 1.76 20.84
CA PHE A 123 3.91 0.67 20.07
C PHE A 123 2.38 0.81 20.01
N GLN A 124 1.79 1.59 20.92
CA GLN A 124 0.35 1.55 21.17
C GLN A 124 -0.48 1.84 19.92
N SER A 125 -0.22 2.95 19.24
CA SER A 125 -0.96 3.35 18.04
C SER A 125 -0.89 2.28 16.95
N THR A 126 0.31 1.75 16.69
CA THR A 126 0.53 0.71 15.66
C THR A 126 -0.22 -0.57 16.00
N LEU A 127 -0.15 -1.04 17.25
CA LEU A 127 -0.82 -2.27 17.70
C LEU A 127 -2.34 -2.13 17.64
N GLU A 128 -2.89 -1.01 18.10
CA GLU A 128 -4.33 -0.73 18.05
C GLU A 128 -4.84 -0.71 16.61
N ASN A 129 -4.12 -0.05 15.70
CA ASN A 129 -4.49 0.03 14.29
C ASN A 129 -4.43 -1.33 13.58
N ILE A 130 -3.41 -2.15 13.86
CA ILE A 130 -3.32 -3.53 13.35
C ILE A 130 -4.52 -4.35 13.83
N VAL A 131 -4.82 -4.33 15.14
CA VAL A 131 -5.96 -5.07 15.69
C VAL A 131 -7.28 -4.60 15.08
N LYS A 132 -7.46 -3.28 14.95
CA LYS A 132 -8.66 -2.67 14.34
C LYS A 132 -8.82 -3.09 12.88
N LEU A 133 -7.74 -3.10 12.12
CA LEU A 133 -7.76 -3.52 10.71
C LEU A 133 -8.13 -5.00 10.58
N ILE A 134 -7.49 -5.88 11.35
CA ILE A 134 -7.78 -7.32 11.32
C ILE A 134 -9.25 -7.59 11.73
N LYS A 135 -9.75 -6.92 12.79
CA LYS A 135 -11.16 -7.03 13.19
C LYS A 135 -12.09 -6.63 12.05
N LYS A 136 -11.85 -5.47 11.42
CA LYS A 136 -12.65 -5.01 10.29
C LYS A 136 -12.71 -6.01 9.14
N ILE A 137 -11.60 -6.71 8.86
CA ILE A 137 -11.56 -7.74 7.81
C ILE A 137 -12.35 -8.98 8.26
N LEU A 138 -12.16 -9.44 9.49
CA LEU A 138 -12.82 -10.65 10.02
C LEU A 138 -14.32 -10.46 10.24
N ASP A 139 -14.80 -9.22 10.39
CA ASP A 139 -16.22 -8.88 10.53
C ASP A 139 -16.99 -8.92 9.18
N SER A 140 -16.26 -9.06 8.05
CA SER A 140 -16.92 -9.18 6.76
C SER A 140 -17.54 -10.57 6.57
N PRO A 141 -18.71 -10.68 5.89
CA PRO A 141 -19.42 -11.95 5.73
C PRO A 141 -18.57 -13.06 5.09
N GLU A 142 -17.70 -12.70 4.16
CA GLU A 142 -16.83 -13.62 3.43
C GLU A 142 -15.76 -14.26 4.34
N MET A 143 -15.52 -13.68 5.52
CA MET A 143 -14.50 -14.14 6.49
C MET A 143 -15.09 -14.96 7.65
N SER A 144 -16.38 -15.25 7.63
CA SER A 144 -17.07 -15.98 8.72
C SER A 144 -16.40 -17.30 9.10
N ASP A 145 -15.91 -18.04 8.11
CA ASP A 145 -15.29 -19.35 8.27
C ASP A 145 -13.76 -19.31 8.51
N VAL A 146 -13.19 -18.12 8.52
CA VAL A 146 -11.74 -17.95 8.75
C VAL A 146 -11.43 -18.12 10.23
N ASN A 147 -10.70 -19.18 10.58
CA ASN A 147 -10.35 -19.55 11.96
C ASN A 147 -8.86 -19.38 12.27
N THR A 148 -8.02 -19.13 11.27
CA THR A 148 -6.57 -19.06 11.42
C THR A 148 -6.05 -17.71 10.93
N ILE A 149 -5.17 -17.10 11.70
CA ILE A 149 -4.40 -15.91 11.34
C ILE A 149 -2.93 -16.34 11.23
N LEU A 150 -2.38 -16.27 10.03
CA LEU A 150 -0.96 -16.50 9.78
C LEU A 150 -0.24 -15.15 9.85
N ALA A 151 0.56 -14.92 10.88
CA ALA A 151 1.31 -13.70 11.07
C ALA A 151 2.75 -13.86 10.54
N VAL A 152 3.14 -13.04 9.56
CA VAL A 152 4.45 -13.08 8.90
C VAL A 152 5.04 -11.67 8.76
N GLY A 153 6.33 -11.59 8.44
CA GLY A 153 7.08 -10.34 8.30
C GLY A 153 7.87 -9.98 9.55
N GLY A 154 8.84 -9.05 9.41
CA GLY A 154 9.80 -8.73 10.48
C GLY A 154 9.19 -8.14 11.75
N TYR A 155 8.08 -7.42 11.66
CA TYR A 155 7.46 -6.82 12.84
C TYR A 155 6.82 -7.87 13.77
N VAL A 156 6.42 -9.04 13.25
CA VAL A 156 5.86 -10.14 14.06
C VAL A 156 6.89 -10.77 15.00
N GLU A 157 8.17 -10.58 14.75
CA GLU A 157 9.24 -10.98 15.68
C GLU A 157 9.18 -10.23 17.02
N SER A 158 8.47 -9.08 17.06
CA SER A 158 8.22 -8.36 18.30
C SER A 158 7.31 -9.17 19.23
N PRO A 159 7.78 -9.54 20.44
CA PRO A 159 6.96 -10.26 21.42
C PRO A 159 5.67 -9.51 21.76
N LEU A 160 5.73 -8.17 21.77
CA LEU A 160 4.58 -7.34 22.11
C LEU A 160 3.47 -7.43 21.06
N LEU A 161 3.81 -7.46 19.76
CA LEU A 161 2.82 -7.67 18.70
C LEU A 161 2.21 -9.07 18.79
N SER A 162 3.03 -10.11 18.95
CA SER A 162 2.55 -11.49 19.03
C SER A 162 1.63 -11.70 20.22
N GLU A 163 1.95 -11.13 21.39
CA GLU A 163 1.10 -11.17 22.58
C GLU A 163 -0.22 -10.41 22.36
N THR A 164 -0.14 -9.24 21.72
CA THR A 164 -1.33 -8.43 21.41
C THR A 164 -2.28 -9.16 20.46
N LEU A 165 -1.77 -9.80 19.40
CA LEU A 165 -2.58 -10.58 18.48
C LEU A 165 -3.26 -11.77 19.18
N LYS A 166 -2.51 -12.54 19.99
CA LYS A 166 -3.06 -13.68 20.76
C LYS A 166 -4.14 -13.25 21.75
N ALA A 167 -3.95 -12.10 22.40
CA ALA A 167 -4.94 -11.56 23.33
C ALA A 167 -6.19 -11.03 22.62
N ALA A 168 -6.02 -10.31 21.51
CA ALA A 168 -7.12 -9.71 20.77
C ALA A 168 -7.98 -10.72 20.00
N PHE A 169 -7.39 -11.86 19.59
CA PHE A 169 -8.02 -12.90 18.77
C PHE A 169 -7.93 -14.28 19.45
N SER A 170 -8.25 -14.35 20.74
CA SER A 170 -8.16 -15.58 21.55
C SER A 170 -9.01 -16.75 21.02
N GLN A 171 -10.06 -16.47 20.21
CA GLN A 171 -10.92 -17.47 19.57
C GLN A 171 -10.38 -17.95 18.21
N LYS A 172 -9.30 -17.39 17.73
CA LYS A 172 -8.66 -17.75 16.45
C LYS A 172 -7.32 -18.42 16.69
N GLN A 173 -6.92 -19.30 15.80
CA GLN A 173 -5.59 -19.89 15.81
C GLN A 173 -4.57 -18.88 15.25
N ILE A 174 -3.62 -18.44 16.07
CA ILE A 174 -2.53 -17.57 15.64
C ILE A 174 -1.30 -18.42 15.34
N ILE A 175 -0.88 -18.45 14.08
CA ILE A 175 0.33 -19.15 13.64
C ILE A 175 1.42 -18.13 13.33
N ILE A 176 2.55 -18.25 13.99
CA ILE A 176 3.77 -17.47 13.73
C ILE A 176 4.84 -18.49 13.35
N PRO A 177 5.34 -18.49 12.10
CA PRO A 177 6.41 -19.37 11.67
C PRO A 177 7.72 -19.13 12.43
N THR A 178 8.65 -20.07 12.38
CA THR A 178 9.96 -19.95 13.04
C THR A 178 10.77 -18.75 12.56
N ASP A 179 10.72 -18.47 11.24
CA ASP A 179 11.43 -17.35 10.61
C ASP A 179 10.41 -16.42 9.89
N PRO A 180 9.59 -15.66 10.63
CA PRO A 180 8.47 -14.93 10.04
C PRO A 180 8.92 -13.83 9.08
N SER A 181 10.09 -13.23 9.28
CA SER A 181 10.69 -12.23 8.39
C SER A 181 11.09 -12.80 7.01
N LEU A 182 11.49 -14.08 6.96
CA LEU A 182 11.91 -14.74 5.73
C LEU A 182 10.74 -15.37 4.96
N CYS A 183 9.57 -15.51 5.55
CA CYS A 183 8.41 -16.14 4.91
C CYS A 183 7.99 -15.46 3.63
N ILE A 184 8.02 -14.12 3.58
CA ILE A 184 7.65 -13.35 2.39
C ILE A 184 8.63 -13.64 1.25
N LEU A 185 9.94 -13.63 1.53
CA LEU A 185 10.97 -13.94 0.53
C LEU A 185 10.84 -15.38 0.01
N LYS A 186 10.68 -16.36 0.92
CA LYS A 186 10.47 -17.76 0.54
C LYS A 186 9.20 -17.94 -0.29
N GLY A 187 8.11 -17.29 0.10
CA GLY A 187 6.85 -17.31 -0.64
C GLY A 187 6.95 -16.67 -2.02
N ALA A 188 7.70 -15.57 -2.15
CA ALA A 188 7.94 -14.93 -3.45
C ALA A 188 8.71 -15.83 -4.42
N ILE A 189 9.69 -16.60 -3.93
CA ILE A 189 10.42 -17.59 -4.74
C ILE A 189 9.46 -18.68 -5.21
N VAL A 190 8.66 -19.27 -4.33
CA VAL A 190 7.67 -20.30 -4.67
C VAL A 190 6.69 -19.77 -5.72
N TYR A 191 6.15 -18.56 -5.49
CA TYR A 191 5.24 -17.91 -6.44
C TYR A 191 5.90 -17.66 -7.82
N GLY A 192 7.19 -17.33 -7.84
CA GLY A 192 7.92 -17.17 -9.10
C GLY A 192 8.02 -18.45 -9.93
N PHE A 193 8.09 -19.63 -9.28
CA PHE A 193 8.10 -20.94 -9.95
C PHE A 193 6.68 -21.45 -10.27
N GLU A 194 5.71 -21.17 -9.40
CA GLU A 194 4.33 -21.67 -9.48
C GLU A 194 3.30 -20.55 -9.31
N PRO A 195 3.23 -19.56 -10.25
CA PRO A 195 2.33 -18.42 -10.13
C PRO A 195 0.85 -18.81 -10.15
N GLU A 196 0.52 -19.98 -10.71
CA GLU A 196 -0.84 -20.52 -10.78
C GLU A 196 -1.34 -21.07 -9.43
N THR A 197 -0.49 -21.14 -8.42
CA THR A 197 -0.90 -21.50 -7.05
C THR A 197 -2.04 -20.57 -6.55
N ILE A 198 -2.04 -19.30 -6.95
CA ILE A 198 -3.17 -18.39 -6.70
C ILE A 198 -4.11 -18.45 -7.90
N THR A 199 -5.23 -19.15 -7.73
CA THR A 199 -6.19 -19.41 -8.84
C THR A 199 -7.17 -18.29 -9.07
N SER A 200 -7.48 -17.48 -8.03
CA SER A 200 -8.34 -16.29 -8.17
C SER A 200 -7.97 -15.20 -7.18
N ARG A 201 -8.27 -13.97 -7.56
CA ARG A 201 -8.06 -12.77 -6.74
C ARG A 201 -9.31 -11.91 -6.67
N VAL A 202 -9.40 -11.06 -5.64
CA VAL A 202 -10.47 -10.07 -5.49
C VAL A 202 -9.94 -8.70 -5.92
N CYS A 203 -10.61 -8.05 -6.86
CA CYS A 203 -10.21 -6.75 -7.35
C CYS A 203 -10.26 -5.69 -6.24
N ARG A 204 -9.12 -5.04 -5.99
CA ARG A 204 -8.99 -3.96 -4.99
C ARG A 204 -9.62 -2.65 -5.46
N TYR A 205 -9.70 -2.45 -6.76
CA TYR A 205 -10.23 -1.27 -7.41
C TYR A 205 -11.18 -1.67 -8.53
N THR A 206 -12.05 -0.75 -8.92
CA THR A 206 -12.74 -0.79 -10.21
C THR A 206 -11.75 -0.33 -11.26
N TYR A 207 -11.53 -1.14 -12.30
CA TYR A 207 -10.63 -0.80 -13.41
C TYR A 207 -11.41 -0.57 -14.68
N GLY A 208 -10.96 0.39 -15.47
CA GLY A 208 -11.62 0.73 -16.73
C GLY A 208 -10.73 1.58 -17.62
N ILE A 209 -11.27 1.93 -18.78
CA ILE A 209 -10.63 2.72 -19.81
C ILE A 209 -11.41 4.01 -20.02
N ALA A 210 -10.70 5.13 -20.25
CA ALA A 210 -11.34 6.37 -20.66
C ALA A 210 -11.90 6.25 -22.08
N LYS A 211 -13.16 6.63 -22.27
CA LYS A 211 -13.79 6.70 -23.61
C LYS A 211 -14.70 7.89 -23.77
N GLN A 212 -15.07 8.17 -25.01
CA GLN A 212 -16.25 9.00 -25.29
C GLN A 212 -17.52 8.21 -25.06
N GLY A 213 -18.52 8.83 -24.48
CA GLY A 213 -19.83 8.22 -24.20
C GLY A 213 -20.97 9.20 -24.44
N ILE A 214 -22.19 8.69 -24.35
CA ILE A 214 -23.39 9.52 -24.48
C ILE A 214 -23.52 10.39 -23.21
N TRP A 215 -23.67 11.70 -23.42
CA TRP A 215 -23.99 12.64 -22.35
C TRP A 215 -25.38 12.34 -21.80
N LYS A 216 -25.53 12.36 -20.49
CA LYS A 216 -26.79 12.09 -19.79
C LYS A 216 -27.18 13.30 -18.98
N GLU A 217 -28.49 13.46 -18.74
CA GLU A 217 -28.97 14.46 -17.81
C GLU A 217 -28.32 14.28 -16.43
N GLY A 218 -27.79 15.38 -15.88
CA GLY A 218 -26.98 15.39 -14.66
C GLY A 218 -25.47 15.31 -14.88
N ASP A 219 -24.98 15.00 -16.08
CA ASP A 219 -23.57 15.10 -16.40
C ASP A 219 -23.14 16.60 -16.50
N PRO A 220 -21.88 16.95 -16.15
CA PRO A 220 -21.41 18.32 -16.26
C PRO A 220 -21.52 18.87 -17.68
N GLU A 221 -22.13 20.04 -17.86
CA GLU A 221 -22.23 20.70 -19.17
C GLU A 221 -20.85 20.98 -19.81
N SER A 222 -19.82 21.19 -18.99
CA SER A 222 -18.44 21.39 -19.46
C SER A 222 -17.85 20.19 -20.20
N LYS A 223 -18.44 18.99 -20.02
CA LYS A 223 -18.01 17.76 -20.69
C LYS A 223 -18.80 17.45 -21.94
N LYS A 224 -19.87 18.22 -22.21
CA LYS A 224 -20.74 18.01 -23.34
C LYS A 224 -20.05 18.40 -24.65
N LEU A 225 -19.90 17.46 -25.53
CA LEU A 225 -19.35 17.68 -26.86
C LEU A 225 -20.44 18.11 -27.85
N PRO A 226 -20.06 18.90 -28.88
CA PRO A 226 -21.01 19.26 -29.96
C PRO A 226 -21.62 18.03 -30.61
N ASP A 227 -22.92 18.08 -30.93
CA ASP A 227 -23.60 17.02 -31.70
C ASP A 227 -23.03 16.93 -33.12
N ARG A 228 -22.16 15.94 -33.33
CA ARG A 228 -21.56 15.66 -34.65
C ARG A 228 -22.47 14.79 -35.51
N THR A 229 -23.52 14.19 -34.94
CA THR A 229 -24.38 13.22 -35.64
C THR A 229 -25.66 13.84 -36.18
N ARG A 230 -25.99 15.10 -35.85
CA ARG A 230 -27.25 15.78 -36.16
C ARG A 230 -28.52 15.02 -35.74
N ARG A 231 -28.37 14.08 -34.76
CA ARG A 231 -29.48 13.25 -34.25
C ARG A 231 -29.95 13.68 -32.86
N GLY A 232 -29.51 14.86 -32.38
CA GLY A 232 -29.82 15.35 -31.02
C GLY A 232 -29.12 14.59 -29.90
N LEU A 233 -28.18 13.71 -30.23
CA LEU A 233 -27.36 12.97 -29.25
C LEU A 233 -26.10 13.74 -28.94
N HIS A 234 -25.97 14.15 -27.69
CA HIS A 234 -24.74 14.77 -27.22
C HIS A 234 -23.80 13.72 -26.68
N TRP A 235 -22.52 13.89 -26.96
CA TRP A 235 -21.46 13.05 -26.45
C TRP A 235 -20.72 13.78 -25.35
N CYS A 236 -20.01 13.04 -24.49
CA CYS A 236 -19.09 13.58 -23.51
C CYS A 236 -17.80 12.80 -23.52
N ASP A 237 -16.71 13.46 -23.11
CA ASP A 237 -15.39 12.87 -23.02
C ASP A 237 -15.08 12.42 -21.62
N GLY A 238 -14.07 11.52 -21.47
CA GLY A 238 -13.58 11.05 -20.20
C GLY A 238 -14.55 10.16 -19.42
N VAL A 239 -15.49 9.48 -20.10
CA VAL A 239 -16.38 8.49 -19.46
C VAL A 239 -15.56 7.27 -19.05
N PHE A 240 -15.78 6.81 -17.82
CA PHE A 240 -15.15 5.61 -17.29
C PHE A 240 -15.85 4.35 -17.84
N ASP A 241 -15.19 3.62 -18.72
CA ASP A 241 -15.68 2.34 -19.22
C ASP A 241 -15.17 1.18 -18.37
N LYS A 242 -16.00 0.72 -17.45
CA LYS A 242 -15.65 -0.27 -16.44
C LYS A 242 -15.44 -1.66 -17.04
N HIS A 243 -14.25 -2.26 -16.84
CA HIS A 243 -13.95 -3.65 -17.20
C HIS A 243 -14.20 -4.61 -16.04
N VAL A 244 -13.77 -4.25 -14.83
CA VAL A 244 -14.03 -5.01 -13.60
C VAL A 244 -14.42 -4.07 -12.47
N GLU A 245 -15.10 -4.59 -11.48
CA GLU A 245 -15.56 -3.83 -10.31
C GLU A 245 -14.72 -4.18 -9.06
N VAL A 246 -14.56 -3.21 -8.16
CA VAL A 246 -13.98 -3.46 -6.83
C VAL A 246 -14.79 -4.55 -6.12
N GLY A 247 -14.09 -5.54 -5.55
CA GLY A 247 -14.71 -6.70 -4.92
C GLY A 247 -15.06 -7.84 -5.88
N GLN A 248 -14.93 -7.66 -7.19
CA GLN A 248 -15.15 -8.74 -8.16
C GLN A 248 -14.03 -9.78 -8.08
N VAL A 249 -14.40 -11.07 -8.05
CA VAL A 249 -13.47 -12.18 -8.14
C VAL A 249 -13.06 -12.38 -9.59
N VAL A 250 -11.75 -12.42 -9.85
CA VAL A 250 -11.16 -12.65 -11.17
C VAL A 250 -10.23 -13.86 -11.09
N LYS A 251 -10.27 -14.72 -12.11
CA LYS A 251 -9.36 -15.87 -12.20
C LYS A 251 -7.98 -15.43 -12.70
N THR A 252 -6.95 -15.98 -12.11
CA THR A 252 -5.57 -15.71 -12.50
C THR A 252 -5.29 -16.29 -13.90
N GLY A 253 -4.67 -15.48 -14.76
CA GLY A 253 -4.32 -15.91 -16.13
C GLY A 253 -5.46 -15.79 -17.16
N GLU A 254 -6.70 -15.56 -16.74
CA GLU A 254 -7.82 -15.37 -17.65
C GLU A 254 -8.03 -13.89 -18.01
N PHE A 255 -8.38 -13.62 -19.26
CA PHE A 255 -8.83 -12.31 -19.71
C PHE A 255 -10.30 -12.12 -19.36
N GLN A 256 -10.65 -10.90 -18.96
CA GLN A 256 -12.04 -10.51 -18.79
C GLN A 256 -12.70 -10.25 -20.14
N GLU A 257 -14.01 -9.96 -20.10
CA GLU A 257 -14.82 -9.67 -21.28
C GLU A 257 -14.14 -8.65 -22.21
N THR A 258 -14.06 -9.01 -23.50
CA THR A 258 -13.52 -8.14 -24.53
C THR A 258 -14.46 -6.97 -24.78
N ARG A 259 -13.93 -5.75 -24.83
CA ARG A 259 -14.68 -4.54 -25.16
C ARG A 259 -14.15 -3.91 -26.43
N THR A 260 -15.04 -3.45 -27.28
CA THR A 260 -14.71 -2.84 -28.56
C THR A 260 -14.78 -1.32 -28.47
N TYR A 261 -13.71 -0.67 -28.90
CA TYR A 261 -13.58 0.79 -29.03
C TYR A 261 -13.49 1.16 -30.50
N PHE A 262 -14.00 2.33 -30.81
CA PHE A 262 -14.06 2.79 -32.20
C PHE A 262 -13.12 3.98 -32.39
N THR A 263 -12.36 3.94 -33.48
CA THR A 263 -11.57 5.08 -33.92
C THR A 263 -12.42 6.04 -34.75
N ILE A 264 -11.93 7.24 -34.97
CA ILE A 264 -12.45 8.14 -35.99
C ILE A 264 -11.72 7.91 -37.31
N GLU A 265 -12.38 8.28 -38.41
CA GLU A 265 -11.82 8.16 -39.77
C GLU A 265 -10.51 8.96 -39.86
N GLY A 266 -9.46 8.35 -40.41
CA GLY A 266 -8.13 8.99 -40.58
C GLY A 266 -7.29 9.05 -39.31
N GLN A 267 -7.70 8.40 -38.23
CA GLN A 267 -6.92 8.35 -36.99
C GLN A 267 -5.70 7.42 -37.16
N GLU A 268 -4.50 7.97 -36.98
CA GLU A 268 -3.23 7.21 -37.10
C GLU A 268 -2.79 6.58 -35.78
N LYS A 269 -3.25 7.13 -34.66
CA LYS A 269 -2.91 6.65 -33.31
C LYS A 269 -4.15 6.59 -32.43
N ALA A 270 -4.27 5.53 -31.63
CA ALA A 270 -5.25 5.46 -30.55
C ALA A 270 -4.53 5.47 -29.20
N LEU A 271 -5.02 6.28 -28.29
CA LEU A 271 -4.56 6.32 -26.90
C LEU A 271 -5.58 5.61 -26.03
N LEU A 272 -5.14 4.62 -25.28
CA LEU A 272 -5.92 3.92 -24.28
C LEU A 272 -5.36 4.27 -22.90
N ASP A 273 -6.10 5.05 -22.14
CA ASP A 273 -5.75 5.40 -20.75
C ASP A 273 -6.52 4.52 -19.78
N PHE A 274 -5.77 3.82 -18.92
CA PHE A 274 -6.30 2.90 -17.93
C PHE A 274 -6.41 3.60 -16.58
N TYR A 275 -7.57 3.42 -15.94
CA TYR A 275 -7.87 4.05 -14.66
C TYR A 275 -8.28 3.01 -13.62
N ALA A 276 -7.90 3.27 -12.37
CA ALA A 276 -8.38 2.57 -11.18
C ALA A 276 -9.21 3.51 -10.32
N SER A 277 -10.30 3.03 -9.73
CA SER A 277 -11.16 3.79 -8.83
C SER A 277 -11.54 2.98 -7.59
N LYS A 278 -11.68 3.65 -6.44
CA LYS A 278 -12.23 3.07 -5.22
C LYS A 278 -13.76 2.92 -5.27
N GLU A 279 -14.42 3.64 -6.16
CA GLU A 279 -15.87 3.56 -6.35
C GLU A 279 -16.26 2.38 -7.26
N LYS A 280 -17.43 1.80 -7.01
CA LYS A 280 -17.96 0.73 -7.86
C LYS A 280 -18.35 1.18 -9.25
N ASN A 281 -18.90 2.39 -9.37
CA ASN A 281 -19.43 2.92 -10.62
C ASN A 281 -19.03 4.39 -10.84
N PRO A 282 -17.74 4.68 -11.01
CA PRO A 282 -17.32 6.04 -11.34
C PRO A 282 -17.87 6.41 -12.73
N ARG A 283 -18.42 7.62 -12.87
CA ARG A 283 -18.99 8.07 -14.15
C ARG A 283 -17.92 8.61 -15.09
N PHE A 284 -16.95 9.34 -14.53
CA PHE A 284 -15.89 9.99 -15.28
C PHE A 284 -14.51 9.66 -14.67
N VAL A 285 -13.49 9.67 -15.51
CA VAL A 285 -12.11 9.35 -15.11
C VAL A 285 -11.43 10.46 -14.30
N ASP A 286 -11.94 11.69 -14.34
CA ASP A 286 -11.47 12.83 -13.54
C ASP A 286 -12.17 12.93 -12.16
N ASN A 287 -12.98 11.95 -11.79
CA ASN A 287 -13.48 11.82 -10.42
C ASN A 287 -12.27 11.72 -9.46
N PRO A 288 -12.27 12.43 -8.30
CA PRO A 288 -11.20 12.36 -7.31
C PRO A 288 -10.86 10.96 -6.80
N SER A 289 -11.80 10.01 -6.93
CA SER A 289 -11.57 8.59 -6.61
C SER A 289 -10.78 7.83 -7.67
N CYS A 290 -10.58 8.41 -8.87
CA CYS A 290 -9.93 7.79 -10.01
C CYS A 290 -8.45 8.21 -10.11
N SER A 291 -7.60 7.26 -10.46
CA SER A 291 -6.18 7.48 -10.74
C SER A 291 -5.81 6.78 -12.05
N CYS A 292 -5.04 7.45 -12.91
CA CYS A 292 -4.47 6.82 -14.09
C CYS A 292 -3.38 5.83 -13.66
N VAL A 293 -3.49 4.59 -14.10
CA VAL A 293 -2.54 3.50 -13.78
C VAL A 293 -1.65 3.12 -14.96
N GLY A 294 -1.92 3.67 -16.14
CA GLY A 294 -1.09 3.48 -17.33
C GLY A 294 -1.75 4.01 -18.58
N SER A 295 -0.94 4.23 -19.60
CA SER A 295 -1.38 4.66 -20.93
C SER A 295 -0.75 3.79 -21.99
N PHE A 296 -1.50 3.48 -23.03
CA PHE A 296 -1.04 2.66 -24.14
C PHE A 296 -1.37 3.32 -25.46
N VAL A 297 -0.33 3.64 -26.23
CA VAL A 297 -0.46 4.22 -27.58
C VAL A 297 -0.38 3.09 -28.61
N LEU A 298 -1.40 3.02 -29.45
CA LEU A 298 -1.49 2.09 -30.57
C LEU A 298 -1.20 2.87 -31.86
N ASP A 299 -0.17 2.46 -32.61
CA ASP A 299 0.07 2.96 -33.96
C ASP A 299 -0.83 2.18 -34.93
N LEU A 300 -1.87 2.83 -35.43
CA LEU A 300 -2.85 2.25 -36.32
C LEU A 300 -2.32 2.26 -37.75
N SER A 301 -2.85 1.38 -38.57
CA SER A 301 -2.38 1.21 -39.97
C SER A 301 -2.74 2.36 -40.91
N GLY A 302 -3.23 3.49 -40.39
CA GLY A 302 -3.44 4.74 -41.13
C GLY A 302 -4.48 4.64 -42.25
N LYS A 303 -5.47 3.79 -42.13
CA LYS A 303 -6.50 3.60 -43.17
C LYS A 303 -7.56 4.69 -43.09
N LYS A 304 -8.14 4.98 -44.28
CA LYS A 304 -9.21 5.97 -44.44
C LYS A 304 -10.54 5.60 -43.77
N PHE A 305 -10.62 4.45 -43.10
CA PHE A 305 -11.88 3.95 -42.55
C PHE A 305 -11.81 3.88 -41.02
N ARG A 306 -12.98 3.99 -40.40
CA ARG A 306 -13.18 3.76 -38.98
C ARG A 306 -12.76 2.32 -38.63
N GLU A 307 -11.97 2.15 -37.59
CA GLU A 307 -11.48 0.85 -37.14
C GLU A 307 -12.06 0.50 -35.77
N ASN A 308 -12.24 -0.80 -35.57
CA ASN A 308 -12.61 -1.35 -34.28
C ASN A 308 -11.35 -1.87 -33.60
N ILE A 309 -11.18 -1.50 -32.33
CA ILE A 309 -10.10 -2.00 -31.47
C ILE A 309 -10.77 -2.78 -30.34
N SER A 310 -10.58 -4.09 -30.37
CA SER A 310 -11.02 -4.98 -29.30
C SER A 310 -9.96 -5.04 -28.22
N VAL A 311 -10.35 -4.65 -26.99
CA VAL A 311 -9.44 -4.61 -25.82
C VAL A 311 -9.91 -5.61 -24.78
N ARG A 312 -8.97 -6.42 -24.30
CA ARG A 312 -9.18 -7.32 -23.17
C ARG A 312 -8.08 -7.16 -22.13
N ILE A 313 -8.46 -7.28 -20.87
CA ILE A 313 -7.57 -7.07 -19.73
C ILE A 313 -7.53 -8.35 -18.90
N GLY A 314 -6.32 -8.86 -18.67
CA GLY A 314 -6.05 -9.98 -17.78
C GLY A 314 -5.66 -9.46 -16.39
N PHE A 315 -6.34 -9.99 -15.38
CA PHE A 315 -6.13 -9.67 -13.97
C PHE A 315 -5.52 -10.86 -13.23
N GLY A 316 -5.15 -10.65 -11.98
CA GLY A 316 -4.68 -11.73 -11.10
C GLY A 316 -3.17 -11.94 -11.08
N GLY A 317 -2.40 -11.28 -11.97
CA GLY A 317 -0.95 -11.22 -11.91
C GLY A 317 -0.45 -10.11 -10.96
N THR A 318 0.84 -9.79 -11.07
CA THR A 318 1.47 -8.64 -10.41
C THR A 318 1.23 -7.32 -11.17
N GLU A 319 0.84 -7.42 -12.44
CA GLU A 319 0.54 -6.33 -13.36
C GLU A 319 -0.75 -6.64 -14.12
N LEU A 320 -1.41 -5.61 -14.65
CA LEU A 320 -2.52 -5.77 -15.58
C LEU A 320 -1.95 -6.09 -16.95
N LYS A 321 -2.32 -7.24 -17.50
CA LYS A 321 -1.97 -7.62 -18.87
C LYS A 321 -3.02 -7.09 -19.82
N VAL A 322 -2.64 -6.23 -20.76
CA VAL A 322 -3.55 -5.64 -21.74
C VAL A 322 -3.24 -6.18 -23.11
N GLU A 323 -4.26 -6.63 -23.83
CA GLU A 323 -4.19 -6.95 -25.24
C GLU A 323 -5.22 -6.12 -26.01
N ALA A 324 -4.75 -5.41 -27.02
CA ALA A 324 -5.59 -4.66 -27.96
C ALA A 324 -5.45 -5.28 -29.37
N ILE A 325 -6.56 -5.54 -30.02
CA ILE A 325 -6.62 -6.19 -31.33
C ILE A 325 -7.27 -5.24 -32.31
N GLU A 326 -6.57 -4.85 -33.35
CA GLU A 326 -7.10 -4.13 -34.50
C GLU A 326 -7.90 -5.12 -35.38
N GLU A 327 -9.23 -5.07 -35.33
CA GLU A 327 -10.08 -6.14 -35.90
C GLU A 327 -9.90 -6.29 -37.40
N ASN A 328 -9.70 -5.18 -38.12
CA ASN A 328 -9.57 -5.21 -39.58
C ASN A 328 -8.28 -5.82 -40.10
N THR A 329 -7.20 -5.79 -39.31
CA THR A 329 -5.88 -6.28 -39.70
C THR A 329 -5.46 -7.55 -38.93
N GLY A 330 -6.12 -7.82 -37.81
CA GLY A 330 -5.76 -8.87 -36.86
C GLY A 330 -4.47 -8.58 -36.09
N ARG A 331 -3.90 -7.35 -36.17
CA ARG A 331 -2.71 -6.97 -35.41
C ARG A 331 -3.03 -6.96 -33.92
N VAL A 332 -2.15 -7.61 -33.15
CA VAL A 332 -2.25 -7.69 -31.70
C VAL A 332 -1.16 -6.85 -31.06
N PHE A 333 -1.58 -5.95 -30.22
CA PHE A 333 -0.71 -5.12 -29.39
C PHE A 333 -0.81 -5.59 -27.94
N LYS A 334 0.31 -5.65 -27.22
CA LYS A 334 0.36 -6.11 -25.84
C LYS A 334 1.14 -5.13 -24.98
N THR A 335 0.65 -4.88 -23.78
CA THR A 335 1.34 -4.10 -22.77
C THR A 335 0.99 -4.56 -21.38
N PHE A 336 1.72 -4.04 -20.38
CA PHE A 336 1.43 -4.21 -18.98
C PHE A 336 1.22 -2.84 -18.35
N CYS A 337 0.26 -2.74 -17.46
CA CYS A 337 -0.01 -1.53 -16.67
C CYS A 337 0.13 -1.84 -15.18
N ASN A 338 0.38 -0.79 -14.39
CA ASN A 338 0.44 -0.94 -12.95
C ASN A 338 -0.88 -1.44 -12.39
N PHE A 339 -0.80 -2.35 -11.44
CA PHE A 339 -1.98 -2.88 -10.74
C PHE A 339 -2.45 -1.93 -9.62
N LEU A 340 -1.57 -1.07 -9.12
CA LEU A 340 -1.85 -0.11 -8.05
C LEU A 340 -1.64 1.31 -8.56
N PRO A 341 -2.56 2.23 -8.21
CA PRO A 341 -2.42 3.65 -8.50
C PRO A 341 -1.32 4.32 -7.68
#